data_2f6d609c246bf1a097dbec22609fcb13
#
_entry.id   2f6d609c246bf1a097dbec22609fcb13
#
_cell.length_a   1.000
_cell.length_b   1.000
_cell.length_c   1.000
_cell.angle_alpha   90.00
_cell.angle_beta   90.00
_cell.angle_gamma   90.00
#
_symmetry.space_group_name_H-M   'P 1'
#
loop_
_entity.id
_entity.type
_entity.pdbx_description
1 polymer ?
#
loop_
_entity_poly.entity_id
_entity_poly.type
_entity_poly.pdbx_seq_one_letter_code
_entity_poly.pdbx_strand_id
1 'polypeptide(L)'
;MALHTRMFEQKVRDVMAAAAGVLRDDATIEEAWSACRTIDAPHAVLRADGGLAGIVTPRDILDWLARGLDTSERLGKQLTVRPATIAGERCIFDALVEMRRVKAPALPVMDAGGKFLGMITLTDILNAAVSPVCTLAQAATSGEESLALARLREGQVSLADELLLANVASDEVLSALSGINAHVHRAVTRLLIQDLEHDGWGRPPVPYAVIVMGSGGRGESNLGTDQDNALIIADHDERDRLAIESYFIAFADRLTKGLAAAGLPLCKGNVMATSPVWRKSLSEWKTQMRQWVLRREPMHLLNTDVMIDMAHVEGDC
;
A
#
# COMPACT_ATOMS: atom_id res chain seq x y z
N MET A 1 12.24 10.23 -17.85
CA MET A 1 13.40 9.76 -17.07
C MET A 1 12.98 8.45 -16.46
N ALA A 2 13.63 7.35 -16.81
CA ALA A 2 13.23 6.01 -16.40
C ALA A 2 13.23 5.85 -14.88
N LEU A 3 12.41 4.94 -14.33
CA LEU A 3 12.35 4.59 -12.90
C LEU A 3 13.76 4.24 -12.37
N HIS A 4 14.51 3.51 -13.19
CA HIS A 4 15.91 3.16 -12.98
C HIS A 4 16.77 4.36 -12.58
N THR A 5 16.73 5.45 -13.35
CA THR A 5 17.54 6.63 -13.07
C THR A 5 17.21 7.26 -11.72
N ARG A 6 15.93 7.26 -11.31
CA ARG A 6 15.51 7.85 -10.03
C ARG A 6 15.89 7.04 -8.80
N MET A 7 15.85 5.72 -8.86
CA MET A 7 16.26 4.89 -7.72
C MET A 7 17.75 5.06 -7.38
N PHE A 8 18.56 5.41 -8.38
CA PHE A 8 19.99 5.69 -8.20
C PHE A 8 20.30 7.17 -7.97
N GLU A 9 19.41 8.08 -8.37
CA GLU A 9 19.61 9.53 -8.22
C GLU A 9 18.95 10.10 -6.96
N GLN A 10 17.77 9.59 -6.57
CA GLN A 10 17.07 10.05 -5.36
C GLN A 10 17.81 9.59 -4.09
N LYS A 11 18.04 10.54 -3.20
CA LYS A 11 18.69 10.26 -1.93
C LYS A 11 17.66 9.80 -0.89
N VAL A 12 18.09 8.93 -0.01
CA VAL A 12 17.30 8.41 1.11
C VAL A 12 16.69 9.54 1.94
N ARG A 13 17.46 10.59 2.22
CA ARG A 13 17.01 11.75 3.01
C ARG A 13 15.85 12.53 2.38
N ASP A 14 15.71 12.47 1.05
CA ASP A 14 14.69 13.21 0.31
C ASP A 14 13.35 12.45 0.29
N VAL A 15 13.36 11.19 0.70
CA VAL A 15 12.23 10.25 0.64
C VAL A 15 11.79 9.77 2.01
N MET A 16 12.71 9.74 2.98
CA MET A 16 12.45 9.25 4.34
C MET A 16 11.39 10.06 5.08
N ALA A 17 10.70 9.42 6.02
CA ALA A 17 9.84 10.09 6.99
C ALA A 17 10.71 10.70 8.12
N ALA A 18 10.80 12.02 8.18
CA ALA A 18 11.68 12.73 9.11
C ALA A 18 11.27 12.62 10.60
N ALA A 19 9.99 12.40 10.91
CA ALA A 19 9.49 12.49 12.28
C ALA A 19 8.53 11.36 12.69
N ALA A 20 8.25 10.40 11.82
CA ALA A 20 7.31 9.32 12.13
C ALA A 20 7.99 8.23 12.99
N GLY A 21 7.35 7.87 14.11
CA GLY A 21 7.75 6.71 14.88
C GLY A 21 9.08 6.86 15.65
N VAL A 22 9.19 7.88 16.50
CA VAL A 22 10.33 8.03 17.42
C VAL A 22 9.86 7.83 18.85
N LEU A 23 10.56 6.97 19.59
CA LEU A 23 10.38 6.70 21.02
C LEU A 23 11.68 6.98 21.77
N ARG A 24 11.59 7.16 23.06
CA ARG A 24 12.76 7.25 23.93
C ARG A 24 13.09 5.89 24.54
N ASP A 25 14.34 5.65 24.90
CA ASP A 25 14.78 4.40 25.51
C ASP A 25 14.23 4.22 26.94
N ASP A 26 13.79 5.31 27.58
CA ASP A 26 13.10 5.30 28.86
C ASP A 26 11.57 5.07 28.75
N ALA A 27 11.01 5.02 27.55
CA ALA A 27 9.62 4.67 27.30
C ALA A 27 9.34 3.21 27.68
N THR A 28 8.09 2.94 28.07
CA THR A 28 7.63 1.60 28.45
C THR A 28 7.17 0.79 27.22
N ILE A 29 7.03 -0.53 27.41
CA ILE A 29 6.43 -1.43 26.39
C ILE A 29 4.99 -0.98 26.06
N GLU A 30 4.21 -0.52 27.08
CA GLU A 30 2.85 -0.01 26.89
C GLU A 30 2.81 1.24 25.99
N GLU A 31 3.70 2.20 26.23
CA GLU A 31 3.85 3.40 25.40
C GLU A 31 4.25 3.04 23.98
N ALA A 32 5.17 2.09 23.81
CA ALA A 32 5.56 1.58 22.49
C ALA A 32 4.40 0.91 21.76
N TRP A 33 3.61 0.10 22.44
CA TRP A 33 2.42 -0.53 21.87
C TRP A 33 1.39 0.51 21.42
N SER A 34 1.16 1.52 22.26
CA SER A 34 0.24 2.62 21.93
C SER A 34 0.71 3.40 20.68
N ALA A 35 2.00 3.68 20.57
CA ALA A 35 2.60 4.32 19.42
C ALA A 35 2.48 3.48 18.15
N CYS A 36 2.80 2.19 18.20
CA CYS A 36 2.69 1.26 17.09
C CYS A 36 1.25 1.07 16.59
N ARG A 37 0.26 1.20 17.48
CA ARG A 37 -1.16 1.19 17.08
C ARG A 37 -1.60 2.44 16.35
N THR A 38 -0.98 3.58 16.64
CA THR A 38 -1.28 4.87 16.00
C THR A 38 -0.63 4.97 14.62
N ILE A 39 0.58 4.44 14.50
CA ILE A 39 1.34 4.41 13.24
C ILE A 39 1.77 2.95 13.07
N ASP A 40 1.14 2.24 12.15
CA ASP A 40 1.48 0.83 11.83
C ASP A 40 2.82 0.76 11.05
N ALA A 41 3.90 1.09 11.78
CA ALA A 41 5.24 1.11 11.24
C ALA A 41 6.27 0.84 12.36
N PRO A 42 7.49 0.38 12.01
CA PRO A 42 8.60 0.31 12.95
C PRO A 42 8.96 1.68 13.53
N HIS A 43 9.26 1.73 14.82
CA HIS A 43 9.62 2.94 15.54
C HIS A 43 11.11 2.94 15.91
N ALA A 44 11.79 4.06 15.65
CA ALA A 44 13.15 4.26 16.15
C ALA A 44 13.13 4.56 17.66
N VAL A 45 14.05 3.98 18.39
CA VAL A 45 14.24 4.27 19.83
C VAL A 45 15.54 5.04 20.02
N LEU A 46 15.44 6.22 20.58
CA LEU A 46 16.57 7.12 20.81
C LEU A 46 16.93 7.21 22.30
N ARG A 47 18.22 7.31 22.58
CA ARG A 47 18.75 7.62 23.91
C ARG A 47 18.57 9.10 24.24
N ALA A 48 18.80 9.44 25.49
CA ALA A 48 18.74 10.82 25.98
C ALA A 48 19.72 11.76 25.26
N ASP A 49 20.84 11.27 24.76
CA ASP A 49 21.84 12.00 23.97
C ASP A 49 21.45 12.16 22.48
N GLY A 50 20.30 11.63 22.08
CA GLY A 50 19.82 11.60 20.69
C GLY A 50 20.42 10.49 19.83
N GLY A 51 21.28 9.64 20.41
CA GLY A 51 21.83 8.47 19.72
C GLY A 51 20.80 7.37 19.54
N LEU A 52 20.88 6.65 18.43
CA LEU A 52 20.01 5.52 18.15
C LEU A 52 20.27 4.36 19.13
N ALA A 53 19.27 3.96 19.89
CA ALA A 53 19.30 2.80 20.77
C ALA A 53 18.88 1.52 20.03
N GLY A 54 17.83 1.61 19.19
CA GLY A 54 17.30 0.46 18.48
C GLY A 54 16.10 0.79 17.63
N ILE A 55 15.41 -0.26 17.17
CA ILE A 55 14.11 -0.20 16.53
C ILE A 55 13.17 -1.12 17.30
N VAL A 56 11.92 -0.74 17.41
CA VAL A 56 10.84 -1.58 17.93
C VAL A 56 9.74 -1.72 16.89
N THR A 57 9.25 -2.95 16.74
CA THR A 57 8.13 -3.30 15.87
C THR A 57 6.98 -3.88 16.72
N PRO A 58 5.73 -3.90 16.19
CA PRO A 58 4.64 -4.61 16.85
C PRO A 58 4.98 -6.07 17.18
N ARG A 59 5.75 -6.74 16.32
CA ARG A 59 6.19 -8.11 16.53
C ARG A 59 7.14 -8.26 17.73
N ASP A 60 8.08 -7.33 17.88
CA ASP A 60 9.00 -7.36 19.04
C ASP A 60 8.22 -7.23 20.34
N ILE A 61 7.22 -6.34 20.37
CA ILE A 61 6.35 -6.15 21.53
C ILE A 61 5.58 -7.45 21.86
N LEU A 62 4.99 -8.09 20.84
CA LEU A 62 4.30 -9.36 21.02
C LEU A 62 5.24 -10.46 21.52
N ASP A 63 6.46 -10.55 21.00
CA ASP A 63 7.48 -11.51 21.45
C ASP A 63 7.89 -11.25 22.91
N TRP A 64 8.03 -10.00 23.34
CA TRP A 64 8.34 -9.64 24.73
C TRP A 64 7.21 -10.02 25.67
N LEU A 65 5.96 -9.70 25.32
CA LEU A 65 4.79 -10.08 26.13
C LEU A 65 4.61 -11.61 26.20
N ALA A 66 4.87 -12.32 25.11
CA ALA A 66 4.83 -13.79 25.09
C ALA A 66 5.90 -14.43 25.97
N ARG A 67 7.03 -13.75 26.22
CA ARG A 67 8.07 -14.15 27.17
C ARG A 67 7.75 -13.75 28.61
N GLY A 68 6.61 -13.12 28.86
CA GLY A 68 6.15 -12.74 30.18
C GLY A 68 6.74 -11.42 30.73
N LEU A 69 7.24 -10.53 29.83
CA LEU A 69 7.66 -9.20 30.25
C LEU A 69 6.43 -8.37 30.62
N ASP A 70 6.60 -7.53 31.66
CA ASP A 70 5.56 -6.60 32.07
C ASP A 70 5.52 -5.38 31.15
N THR A 71 4.32 -4.86 30.90
CA THR A 71 4.12 -3.68 30.00
C THR A 71 4.80 -2.42 30.52
N SER A 72 5.11 -2.34 31.83
CA SER A 72 5.84 -1.25 32.47
C SER A 72 7.37 -1.30 32.27
N GLU A 73 7.90 -2.39 31.71
CA GLU A 73 9.33 -2.51 31.43
C GLU A 73 9.78 -1.50 30.39
N ARG A 74 11.01 -0.98 30.55
CA ARG A 74 11.58 0.05 29.67
C ARG A 74 12.20 -0.55 28.41
N LEU A 75 12.00 0.11 27.28
CA LEU A 75 12.49 -0.31 25.96
C LEU A 75 14.01 -0.48 25.91
N GLY A 76 14.76 0.43 26.51
CA GLY A 76 16.22 0.41 26.48
C GLY A 76 16.85 -0.87 27.05
N LYS A 77 16.14 -1.59 27.94
CA LYS A 77 16.60 -2.88 28.47
C LYS A 77 16.37 -4.05 27.51
N GLN A 78 15.40 -3.91 26.60
CA GLN A 78 14.99 -4.97 25.69
C GLN A 78 15.74 -4.92 24.35
N LEU A 79 16.28 -3.75 23.99
CA LEU A 79 17.00 -3.52 22.75
C LEU A 79 18.46 -4.00 22.85
N THR A 80 18.70 -5.25 22.50
CA THR A 80 20.00 -5.89 22.64
C THR A 80 20.87 -5.84 21.39
N VAL A 81 20.29 -5.54 20.22
CA VAL A 81 20.95 -5.56 18.91
C VAL A 81 20.96 -4.16 18.30
N ARG A 82 22.13 -3.71 17.84
CA ARG A 82 22.20 -2.48 17.03
C ARG A 82 21.54 -2.73 15.67
N PRO A 83 20.55 -1.91 15.30
CA PRO A 83 19.93 -2.05 13.98
C PRO A 83 20.91 -1.65 12.87
N ALA A 84 20.75 -2.26 11.70
CA ALA A 84 21.39 -1.74 10.50
C ALA A 84 20.85 -0.34 10.20
N THR A 85 21.72 0.54 9.73
CA THR A 85 21.39 1.94 9.43
C THR A 85 21.83 2.28 8.01
N ILE A 86 21.26 3.33 7.44
CA ILE A 86 21.71 3.84 6.14
C ILE A 86 22.02 5.34 6.23
N ALA A 87 23.03 5.79 5.48
CA ALA A 87 23.32 7.21 5.39
C ALA A 87 22.32 7.93 4.48
N GLY A 88 21.85 9.11 4.90
CA GLY A 88 20.87 9.90 4.15
C GLY A 88 21.32 10.31 2.74
N GLU A 89 22.64 10.33 2.49
CA GLU A 89 23.24 10.65 1.19
C GLU A 89 23.24 9.47 0.20
N ARG A 90 22.99 8.24 0.66
CA ARG A 90 22.87 7.07 -0.20
C ARG A 90 21.62 7.17 -1.06
N CYS A 91 21.60 6.46 -2.19
CA CYS A 91 20.42 6.37 -3.04
C CYS A 91 19.36 5.41 -2.43
N ILE A 92 18.11 5.56 -2.84
CA ILE A 92 17.03 4.71 -2.34
C ILE A 92 17.19 3.25 -2.74
N PHE A 93 17.89 2.96 -3.82
CA PHE A 93 18.25 1.59 -4.19
C PHE A 93 19.16 0.94 -3.16
N ASP A 94 20.17 1.67 -2.65
CA ASP A 94 21.02 1.16 -1.58
C ASP A 94 20.23 0.82 -0.31
N ALA A 95 19.20 1.64 0.01
CA ALA A 95 18.30 1.36 1.13
C ALA A 95 17.52 0.06 0.92
N LEU A 96 17.01 -0.17 -0.28
CA LEU A 96 16.31 -1.39 -0.64
C LEU A 96 17.22 -2.63 -0.50
N VAL A 97 18.44 -2.57 -1.03
CA VAL A 97 19.42 -3.66 -0.92
C VAL A 97 19.77 -3.94 0.55
N GLU A 98 19.97 -2.89 1.36
CA GLU A 98 20.32 -3.06 2.77
C GLU A 98 19.14 -3.63 3.58
N MET A 99 17.91 -3.16 3.37
CA MET A 99 16.70 -3.74 3.98
C MET A 99 16.60 -5.25 3.72
N ARG A 100 16.91 -5.65 2.49
CA ARG A 100 16.92 -7.06 2.10
C ARG A 100 18.01 -7.86 2.81
N ARG A 101 19.22 -7.33 2.78
CA ARG A 101 20.38 -7.99 3.41
C ARG A 101 20.12 -8.29 4.89
N VAL A 102 19.48 -7.36 5.59
CA VAL A 102 19.21 -7.50 7.04
C VAL A 102 17.83 -8.01 7.35
N LYS A 103 16.98 -8.26 6.34
CA LYS A 103 15.57 -8.68 6.47
C LYS A 103 14.75 -7.74 7.37
N ALA A 104 14.97 -6.42 7.22
CA ALA A 104 14.27 -5.40 7.98
C ALA A 104 13.27 -4.64 7.10
N PRO A 105 12.03 -4.38 7.58
CA PRO A 105 11.02 -3.64 6.84
C PRO A 105 11.29 -2.13 6.76
N ALA A 106 12.22 -1.63 7.56
CA ALA A 106 12.63 -0.24 7.63
C ALA A 106 14.07 -0.10 8.11
N LEU A 107 14.71 1.01 7.76
CA LEU A 107 16.06 1.36 8.23
C LEU A 107 16.05 2.75 8.87
N PRO A 108 16.73 2.93 10.01
CA PRO A 108 17.08 4.25 10.51
C PRO A 108 18.06 4.94 9.56
N VAL A 109 17.79 6.21 9.28
CA VAL A 109 18.61 7.07 8.43
C VAL A 109 19.49 7.94 9.30
N MET A 110 20.79 7.97 9.00
CA MET A 110 21.78 8.71 9.76
C MET A 110 22.43 9.78 8.89
N ASP A 111 22.87 10.88 9.50
CA ASP A 111 23.75 11.83 8.83
C ASP A 111 25.21 11.37 8.88
N ALA A 112 26.11 12.14 8.26
CA ALA A 112 27.55 11.86 8.24
C ALA A 112 28.19 11.93 9.64
N GLY A 113 27.57 12.61 10.60
CA GLY A 113 28.01 12.69 12.00
C GLY A 113 27.46 11.58 12.88
N GLY A 114 26.63 10.68 12.34
CA GLY A 114 25.99 9.61 13.10
C GLY A 114 24.76 10.05 13.89
N LYS A 115 24.18 11.21 13.55
CA LYS A 115 22.91 11.68 14.13
C LYS A 115 21.74 11.07 13.38
N PHE A 116 20.72 10.66 14.12
CA PHE A 116 19.48 10.16 13.55
C PHE A 116 18.71 11.26 12.81
N LEU A 117 18.30 10.99 11.56
CA LEU A 117 17.54 11.90 10.70
C LEU A 117 16.08 11.49 10.56
N GLY A 118 15.79 10.20 10.54
CA GLY A 118 14.46 9.67 10.32
C GLY A 118 14.48 8.17 9.99
N MET A 119 13.35 7.68 9.52
CA MET A 119 13.20 6.28 9.08
C MET A 119 12.89 6.24 7.59
N ILE A 120 13.42 5.24 6.88
CA ILE A 120 12.98 4.91 5.53
C ILE A 120 12.36 3.50 5.55
N THR A 121 11.17 3.39 4.98
CA THR A 121 10.44 2.13 4.84
C THR A 121 10.40 1.68 3.38
N LEU A 122 10.05 0.42 3.14
CA LEU A 122 9.79 -0.06 1.78
C LEU A 122 8.65 0.74 1.13
N THR A 123 7.65 1.14 1.90
CA THR A 123 6.53 1.98 1.42
C THR A 123 7.01 3.35 0.95
N ASP A 124 7.95 3.99 1.65
CA ASP A 124 8.53 5.26 1.22
C ASP A 124 9.28 5.13 -0.11
N ILE A 125 10.06 4.06 -0.25
CA ILE A 125 10.78 3.75 -1.50
C ILE A 125 9.80 3.53 -2.64
N LEU A 126 8.74 2.74 -2.42
CA LEU A 126 7.70 2.50 -3.42
C LEU A 126 6.95 3.78 -3.79
N ASN A 127 6.60 4.60 -2.81
CA ASN A 127 5.94 5.90 -3.05
C ASN A 127 6.83 6.82 -3.89
N ALA A 128 8.11 6.90 -3.59
CA ALA A 128 9.05 7.70 -4.36
C ALA A 128 9.22 7.19 -5.80
N ALA A 129 9.26 5.87 -5.96
CA ALA A 129 9.31 5.24 -7.27
C ALA A 129 8.04 5.50 -8.11
N VAL A 130 6.86 5.51 -7.47
CA VAL A 130 5.55 5.62 -8.12
C VAL A 130 5.07 7.09 -8.26
N SER A 131 5.63 8.04 -7.49
CA SER A 131 5.25 9.46 -7.56
C SER A 131 5.19 10.04 -8.99
N PRO A 132 6.08 9.68 -9.94
CA PRO A 132 5.95 10.08 -11.34
C PRO A 132 4.74 9.47 -12.04
N VAL A 133 4.34 8.27 -11.64
CA VAL A 133 3.18 7.56 -12.18
C VAL A 133 1.89 8.28 -11.77
N CYS A 134 1.81 8.78 -10.54
CA CYS A 134 0.67 9.59 -10.09
C CYS A 134 0.59 10.93 -10.85
N THR A 135 1.73 11.57 -11.09
CA THR A 135 1.80 12.79 -11.93
C THR A 135 1.42 12.50 -13.39
N LEU A 136 1.76 11.30 -13.88
CA LEU A 136 1.41 10.87 -15.24
C LEU A 136 -0.05 10.43 -15.34
N ALA A 137 -0.64 9.84 -14.29
CA ALA A 137 -2.07 9.56 -14.24
C ALA A 137 -2.89 10.86 -14.20
N GLN A 138 -2.38 11.93 -13.58
CA GLN A 138 -2.97 13.28 -13.68
C GLN A 138 -2.86 13.88 -15.10
N ALA A 139 -1.75 13.64 -15.80
CA ALA A 139 -1.59 14.06 -17.18
C ALA A 139 -2.44 13.22 -18.16
N ALA A 140 -2.76 11.98 -17.80
CA ALA A 140 -3.58 11.08 -18.62
C ALA A 140 -5.04 11.56 -18.74
N THR A 141 -5.57 12.28 -17.77
CA THR A 141 -6.88 12.97 -17.89
C THR A 141 -6.86 14.09 -18.94
N SER A 142 -5.68 14.49 -19.42
CA SER A 142 -5.47 15.51 -20.47
C SER A 142 -5.13 14.98 -21.86
N GLY A 143 -5.27 13.68 -22.14
CA GLY A 143 -5.11 13.10 -23.48
C GLY A 143 -3.77 12.43 -23.80
N GLU A 144 -2.85 12.30 -22.84
CA GLU A 144 -1.55 11.62 -22.98
C GLU A 144 -1.54 10.18 -22.40
N GLU A 145 -2.68 9.51 -22.41
CA GLU A 145 -2.92 8.20 -21.78
C GLU A 145 -1.92 7.11 -22.19
N SER A 146 -1.63 7.03 -23.49
CA SER A 146 -0.77 5.99 -24.04
C SER A 146 0.69 6.10 -23.56
N LEU A 147 1.18 7.32 -23.37
CA LEU A 147 2.56 7.59 -22.93
C LEU A 147 2.73 7.31 -21.41
N ALA A 148 1.70 7.63 -20.61
CA ALA A 148 1.68 7.34 -19.19
C ALA A 148 1.69 5.82 -18.91
N LEU A 149 0.90 5.08 -19.69
CA LEU A 149 0.84 3.62 -19.67
C LEU A 149 2.20 2.95 -19.97
N ALA A 150 2.85 3.40 -21.06
CA ALA A 150 4.15 2.86 -21.44
C ALA A 150 5.21 3.08 -20.33
N ARG A 151 5.25 4.26 -19.75
CA ARG A 151 6.23 4.61 -18.71
C ARG A 151 5.99 3.86 -17.40
N LEU A 152 4.74 3.61 -17.03
CA LEU A 152 4.44 2.79 -15.85
C LEU A 152 4.94 1.36 -16.05
N ARG A 153 4.67 0.81 -17.21
CA ARG A 153 5.07 -0.56 -17.59
C ARG A 153 6.59 -0.70 -17.62
N GLU A 154 7.27 0.22 -18.29
CA GLU A 154 8.74 0.26 -18.31
C GLU A 154 9.31 0.34 -16.89
N GLY A 155 8.73 1.16 -16.02
CA GLY A 155 9.14 1.29 -14.64
C GLY A 155 8.99 -0.01 -13.84
N GLN A 156 7.87 -0.72 -13.97
CA GLN A 156 7.66 -2.00 -13.29
C GLN A 156 8.60 -3.10 -13.82
N VAL A 157 8.79 -3.17 -15.13
CA VAL A 157 9.74 -4.12 -15.75
C VAL A 157 11.15 -3.85 -15.26
N SER A 158 11.61 -2.60 -15.32
CA SER A 158 12.96 -2.23 -14.85
C SER A 158 13.17 -2.58 -13.38
N LEU A 159 12.16 -2.31 -12.52
CA LEU A 159 12.26 -2.66 -11.11
C LEU A 159 12.33 -4.18 -10.90
N ALA A 160 11.51 -4.94 -11.61
CA ALA A 160 11.53 -6.40 -11.52
C ALA A 160 12.88 -6.98 -11.96
N ASP A 161 13.41 -6.50 -13.07
CA ASP A 161 14.73 -6.91 -13.58
C ASP A 161 15.85 -6.60 -12.57
N GLU A 162 15.86 -5.41 -11.98
CA GLU A 162 16.85 -5.03 -10.96
C GLU A 162 16.75 -5.89 -9.70
N LEU A 163 15.53 -6.14 -9.20
CA LEU A 163 15.32 -6.98 -8.04
C LEU A 163 15.77 -8.43 -8.30
N LEU A 164 15.47 -8.98 -9.49
CA LEU A 164 15.91 -10.32 -9.89
C LEU A 164 17.44 -10.40 -10.06
N LEU A 165 18.06 -9.39 -10.65
CA LEU A 165 19.53 -9.30 -10.76
C LEU A 165 20.21 -9.18 -9.38
N ALA A 166 19.54 -8.59 -8.41
CA ALA A 166 19.98 -8.54 -7.01
C ALA A 166 19.71 -9.85 -6.24
N ASN A 167 19.29 -10.94 -6.92
CA ASN A 167 18.89 -12.22 -6.32
C ASN A 167 17.80 -12.08 -5.25
N VAL A 168 16.89 -11.14 -5.41
CA VAL A 168 15.68 -11.02 -4.58
C VAL A 168 14.75 -12.19 -4.89
N ALA A 169 14.18 -12.80 -3.86
CA ALA A 169 13.26 -13.92 -4.02
C ALA A 169 12.03 -13.51 -4.84
N SER A 170 11.53 -14.41 -5.70
CA SER A 170 10.45 -14.07 -6.65
C SER A 170 9.15 -13.64 -5.97
N ASP A 171 8.81 -14.21 -4.83
CA ASP A 171 7.65 -13.82 -4.00
C ASP A 171 7.78 -12.38 -3.49
N GLU A 172 8.98 -11.97 -3.14
CA GLU A 172 9.26 -10.61 -2.72
C GLU A 172 9.20 -9.62 -3.90
N VAL A 173 9.65 -10.02 -5.09
CA VAL A 173 9.47 -9.23 -6.33
C VAL A 173 7.98 -9.03 -6.62
N LEU A 174 7.17 -10.10 -6.56
CA LEU A 174 5.73 -10.04 -6.75
C LEU A 174 5.04 -9.16 -5.70
N SER A 175 5.47 -9.25 -4.45
CA SER A 175 4.98 -8.39 -3.37
C SER A 175 5.28 -6.90 -3.64
N ALA A 176 6.48 -6.58 -4.12
CA ALA A 176 6.85 -5.20 -4.50
C ALA A 176 5.98 -4.67 -5.65
N LEU A 177 5.77 -5.47 -6.70
CA LEU A 177 4.91 -5.12 -7.83
C LEU A 177 3.44 -4.93 -7.38
N SER A 178 2.95 -5.79 -6.49
CA SER A 178 1.61 -5.66 -5.90
C SER A 178 1.47 -4.39 -5.08
N GLY A 179 2.50 -4.01 -4.32
CA GLY A 179 2.55 -2.75 -3.58
C GLY A 179 2.40 -1.53 -4.50
N ILE A 180 3.09 -1.54 -5.66
CA ILE A 180 2.95 -0.51 -6.68
C ILE A 180 1.51 -0.46 -7.22
N ASN A 181 0.94 -1.61 -7.58
CA ASN A 181 -0.42 -1.68 -8.10
C ASN A 181 -1.45 -1.18 -7.08
N ALA A 182 -1.31 -1.54 -5.80
CA ALA A 182 -2.16 -1.03 -4.72
C ALA A 182 -2.04 0.51 -4.57
N HIS A 183 -0.82 1.04 -4.72
CA HIS A 183 -0.62 2.49 -4.70
C HIS A 183 -1.27 3.20 -5.88
N VAL A 184 -1.19 2.61 -7.08
CA VAL A 184 -1.89 3.12 -8.27
C VAL A 184 -3.40 3.15 -8.05
N HIS A 185 -3.99 2.10 -7.48
CA HIS A 185 -5.42 2.09 -7.12
C HIS A 185 -5.78 3.24 -6.19
N ARG A 186 -5.00 3.48 -5.12
CA ARG A 186 -5.22 4.60 -4.19
C ARG A 186 -5.15 5.94 -4.90
N ALA A 187 -4.12 6.16 -5.71
CA ALA A 187 -3.91 7.42 -6.42
C ALA A 187 -5.06 7.70 -7.40
N VAL A 188 -5.44 6.72 -8.20
CA VAL A 188 -6.56 6.83 -9.14
C VAL A 188 -7.87 7.08 -8.40
N THR A 189 -8.10 6.39 -7.26
CA THR A 189 -9.31 6.60 -6.46
C THR A 189 -9.40 8.03 -5.92
N ARG A 190 -8.31 8.59 -5.42
CA ARG A 190 -8.29 9.96 -4.92
C ARG A 190 -8.53 11.00 -6.02
N LEU A 191 -7.94 10.79 -7.18
CA LEU A 191 -8.12 11.67 -8.34
C LEU A 191 -9.56 11.64 -8.85
N LEU A 192 -10.13 10.45 -9.03
CA LEU A 192 -11.52 10.35 -9.53
C LEU A 192 -12.54 10.99 -8.57
N ILE A 193 -12.27 11.01 -7.26
CA ILE A 193 -13.14 11.70 -6.31
C ILE A 193 -13.08 13.21 -6.53
N GLN A 194 -11.90 13.77 -6.75
CA GLN A 194 -11.72 15.19 -7.07
C GLN A 194 -12.44 15.55 -8.39
N ASP A 195 -12.34 14.68 -9.39
CA ASP A 195 -13.02 14.85 -10.67
C ASP A 195 -14.55 14.78 -10.52
N LEU A 196 -15.05 13.84 -9.69
CA LEU A 196 -16.48 13.75 -9.38
C LEU A 196 -16.98 14.99 -8.64
N GLU A 197 -16.23 15.52 -7.68
CA GLU A 197 -16.56 16.77 -6.99
C GLU A 197 -16.60 17.94 -7.98
N HIS A 198 -15.62 18.05 -8.87
CA HIS A 198 -15.54 19.10 -9.88
C HIS A 198 -16.73 19.06 -10.87
N ASP A 199 -17.15 17.86 -11.25
CA ASP A 199 -18.26 17.64 -12.16
C ASP A 199 -19.64 17.72 -11.49
N GLY A 200 -19.70 18.10 -10.21
CA GLY A 200 -20.94 18.35 -9.49
C GLY A 200 -21.60 17.12 -8.87
N TRP A 201 -20.93 15.96 -8.88
CA TRP A 201 -21.42 14.76 -8.19
C TRP A 201 -21.27 14.84 -6.66
N GLY A 202 -20.39 15.72 -6.16
CA GLY A 202 -20.03 15.81 -4.75
C GLY A 202 -19.13 14.68 -4.28
N ARG A 203 -18.94 14.62 -2.96
CA ARG A 203 -18.21 13.54 -2.28
C ARG A 203 -18.99 12.25 -2.24
N PRO A 204 -18.33 11.09 -1.98
CA PRO A 204 -19.04 9.84 -1.75
C PRO A 204 -20.17 10.04 -0.71
N PRO A 205 -21.42 9.72 -1.07
CA PRO A 205 -22.59 10.01 -0.21
C PRO A 205 -22.67 9.13 1.04
N VAL A 206 -21.96 8.00 1.03
CA VAL A 206 -21.89 7.05 2.17
C VAL A 206 -20.46 6.47 2.22
N PRO A 207 -20.03 5.94 3.39
CA PRO A 207 -18.76 5.23 3.50
C PRO A 207 -18.64 4.11 2.47
N TYR A 208 -17.44 3.88 1.98
CA TYR A 208 -17.14 2.85 0.98
C TYR A 208 -15.74 2.29 1.16
N ALA A 209 -15.47 1.15 0.55
CA ALA A 209 -14.13 0.58 0.43
C ALA A 209 -13.88 0.10 -0.99
N VAL A 210 -12.72 0.45 -1.54
CA VAL A 210 -12.16 -0.15 -2.74
C VAL A 210 -11.32 -1.34 -2.31
N ILE A 211 -11.60 -2.49 -2.88
CA ILE A 211 -10.83 -3.72 -2.64
C ILE A 211 -10.22 -4.22 -3.94
N VAL A 212 -9.04 -4.81 -3.85
CA VAL A 212 -8.42 -5.62 -4.90
C VAL A 212 -8.52 -7.09 -4.53
N MET A 213 -8.58 -7.96 -5.53
CA MET A 213 -8.84 -9.39 -5.34
C MET A 213 -7.84 -10.24 -6.13
N GLY A 214 -7.96 -11.57 -5.99
CA GLY A 214 -7.11 -12.51 -6.70
C GLY A 214 -5.62 -12.30 -6.39
N SER A 215 -4.76 -12.29 -7.41
CA SER A 215 -3.32 -12.09 -7.25
C SER A 215 -2.97 -10.73 -6.61
N GLY A 216 -3.76 -9.70 -6.88
CA GLY A 216 -3.61 -8.39 -6.25
C GLY A 216 -3.83 -8.43 -4.75
N GLY A 217 -4.87 -9.11 -4.31
CA GLY A 217 -5.21 -9.27 -2.90
C GLY A 217 -4.21 -10.14 -2.13
N ARG A 218 -3.61 -11.16 -2.78
CA ARG A 218 -2.56 -12.00 -2.20
C ARG A 218 -1.16 -11.35 -2.20
N GLY A 219 -1.00 -10.18 -2.80
CA GLY A 219 0.33 -9.58 -2.97
C GLY A 219 1.21 -10.29 -4.01
N GLU A 220 0.61 -10.98 -4.97
CA GLU A 220 1.28 -11.80 -5.99
C GLU A 220 1.10 -11.25 -7.42
N SER A 221 0.77 -9.98 -7.57
CA SER A 221 0.62 -9.36 -8.89
C SER A 221 1.92 -9.44 -9.69
N ASN A 222 1.80 -9.91 -10.92
CA ASN A 222 2.92 -9.93 -11.87
C ASN A 222 2.84 -8.75 -12.85
N LEU A 223 3.79 -8.68 -13.77
CA LEU A 223 3.83 -7.64 -14.81
C LEU A 223 2.65 -7.68 -15.80
N GLY A 224 1.92 -8.79 -15.84
CA GLY A 224 0.74 -9.01 -16.69
C GLY A 224 -0.59 -8.88 -15.98
N THR A 225 -0.58 -8.50 -14.70
CA THR A 225 -1.80 -8.38 -13.88
C THR A 225 -2.79 -7.40 -14.52
N ASP A 226 -4.03 -7.82 -14.60
CA ASP A 226 -5.20 -7.02 -14.97
C ASP A 226 -5.94 -6.50 -13.72
N GLN A 227 -7.04 -5.80 -13.95
CA GLN A 227 -7.83 -5.23 -12.86
C GLN A 227 -8.76 -6.29 -12.27
N ASP A 228 -8.51 -6.70 -11.02
CA ASP A 228 -9.47 -7.43 -10.21
C ASP A 228 -9.86 -6.56 -9.02
N ASN A 229 -10.96 -5.82 -9.12
CA ASN A 229 -11.38 -4.88 -8.09
C ASN A 229 -12.88 -4.91 -7.82
N ALA A 230 -13.26 -4.48 -6.63
CA ALA A 230 -14.66 -4.37 -6.23
C ALA A 230 -14.89 -3.17 -5.32
N LEU A 231 -16.16 -2.83 -5.13
CA LEU A 231 -16.63 -1.82 -4.18
C LEU A 231 -17.52 -2.47 -3.13
N ILE A 232 -17.23 -2.17 -1.88
CA ILE A 232 -18.12 -2.40 -0.75
C ILE A 232 -18.67 -1.03 -0.36
N ILE A 233 -19.99 -0.88 -0.35
CA ILE A 233 -20.67 0.37 -0.05
C ILE A 233 -21.38 0.18 1.30
N ALA A 234 -21.36 1.19 2.17
CA ALA A 234 -22.12 1.11 3.42
C ALA A 234 -23.60 0.90 3.15
N ASP A 235 -24.28 0.18 4.05
CA ASP A 235 -25.73 0.03 3.99
C ASP A 235 -26.41 1.41 4.14
N HIS A 236 -27.46 1.64 3.39
CA HIS A 236 -28.13 2.93 3.29
C HIS A 236 -29.66 2.77 3.16
N ASP A 237 -30.39 3.86 3.38
CA ASP A 237 -31.83 3.88 3.25
C ASP A 237 -32.29 3.67 1.79
N GLU A 238 -33.39 2.93 1.61
CA GLU A 238 -33.99 2.68 0.28
C GLU A 238 -34.36 3.99 -0.45
N ARG A 239 -34.65 5.05 0.30
CA ARG A 239 -34.99 6.37 -0.25
C ARG A 239 -33.86 7.01 -1.02
N ASP A 240 -32.60 6.75 -0.60
CA ASP A 240 -31.41 7.35 -1.18
C ASP A 240 -30.73 6.42 -2.20
N ARG A 241 -31.25 5.19 -2.32
CA ARG A 241 -30.67 4.12 -3.13
C ARG A 241 -30.30 4.55 -4.55
N LEU A 242 -31.24 5.15 -5.28
CA LEU A 242 -31.01 5.53 -6.68
C LEU A 242 -29.87 6.56 -6.83
N ALA A 243 -29.80 7.53 -5.93
CA ALA A 243 -28.75 8.54 -5.95
C ALA A 243 -27.39 7.92 -5.62
N ILE A 244 -27.35 7.05 -4.60
CA ILE A 244 -26.13 6.36 -4.16
C ILE A 244 -25.64 5.39 -5.25
N GLU A 245 -26.53 4.58 -5.83
CA GLU A 245 -26.19 3.68 -6.93
C GLU A 245 -25.65 4.44 -8.14
N SER A 246 -26.30 5.56 -8.52
CA SER A 246 -25.85 6.40 -9.63
C SER A 246 -24.46 6.95 -9.41
N TYR A 247 -24.16 7.44 -8.20
CA TYR A 247 -22.84 7.91 -7.81
C TYR A 247 -21.79 6.80 -7.97
N PHE A 248 -22.03 5.62 -7.38
CA PHE A 248 -21.04 4.54 -7.42
C PHE A 248 -20.95 3.84 -8.79
N ILE A 249 -21.94 3.98 -9.67
CA ILE A 249 -21.80 3.61 -11.09
C ILE A 249 -20.80 4.54 -11.78
N ALA A 250 -20.96 5.86 -11.60
CA ALA A 250 -20.03 6.85 -12.16
C ALA A 250 -18.61 6.70 -11.57
N PHE A 251 -18.52 6.44 -10.26
CA PHE A 251 -17.27 6.15 -9.57
C PHE A 251 -16.56 4.93 -10.17
N ALA A 252 -17.28 3.81 -10.32
CA ALA A 252 -16.71 2.56 -10.84
C ALA A 252 -16.25 2.69 -12.30
N ASP A 253 -16.99 3.41 -13.12
CA ASP A 253 -16.61 3.69 -14.52
C ASP A 253 -15.30 4.49 -14.58
N ARG A 254 -15.19 5.55 -13.79
CA ARG A 254 -13.96 6.37 -13.71
C ARG A 254 -12.80 5.61 -13.12
N LEU A 255 -13.03 4.80 -12.05
CA LEU A 255 -12.00 3.96 -11.47
C LEU A 255 -11.41 3.01 -12.52
N THR A 256 -12.27 2.28 -13.21
CA THR A 256 -11.86 1.28 -14.21
C THR A 256 -11.11 1.93 -15.36
N LYS A 257 -11.59 3.07 -15.88
CA LYS A 257 -10.91 3.84 -16.93
C LYS A 257 -9.58 4.42 -16.47
N GLY A 258 -9.54 5.00 -15.27
CA GLY A 258 -8.32 5.56 -14.69
C GLY A 258 -7.25 4.49 -14.45
N LEU A 259 -7.63 3.31 -13.95
CA LEU A 259 -6.72 2.18 -13.79
C LEU A 259 -6.20 1.66 -15.13
N ALA A 260 -7.07 1.58 -16.16
CA ALA A 260 -6.66 1.21 -17.51
C ALA A 260 -5.65 2.21 -18.07
N ALA A 261 -5.91 3.50 -17.94
CA ALA A 261 -4.99 4.58 -18.31
C ALA A 261 -3.66 4.50 -17.55
N ALA A 262 -3.70 4.11 -16.28
CA ALA A 262 -2.52 3.90 -15.44
C ALA A 262 -1.78 2.58 -15.69
N GLY A 263 -2.19 1.76 -16.67
CA GLY A 263 -1.46 0.55 -17.08
C GLY A 263 -1.98 -0.78 -16.54
N LEU A 264 -3.08 -0.77 -15.83
CA LEU A 264 -3.76 -1.98 -15.39
C LEU A 264 -4.88 -2.32 -16.39
N PRO A 265 -4.70 -3.27 -17.32
CA PRO A 265 -5.69 -3.58 -18.34
C PRO A 265 -6.98 -4.13 -17.72
N LEU A 266 -8.07 -4.01 -18.47
CA LEU A 266 -9.38 -4.52 -18.07
C LEU A 266 -9.35 -6.03 -17.85
N CYS A 267 -9.99 -6.50 -16.79
CA CYS A 267 -10.16 -7.92 -16.53
C CYS A 267 -11.09 -8.56 -17.57
N LYS A 268 -10.60 -9.59 -18.26
CA LYS A 268 -11.38 -10.36 -19.25
C LYS A 268 -12.54 -11.13 -18.59
N GLY A 269 -12.39 -11.50 -17.32
CA GLY A 269 -13.43 -12.12 -16.53
C GLY A 269 -14.48 -11.16 -15.98
N ASN A 270 -14.37 -9.86 -16.29
CA ASN A 270 -15.25 -8.80 -15.77
C ASN A 270 -15.32 -8.73 -14.23
N VAL A 271 -14.21 -9.06 -13.57
CA VAL A 271 -14.05 -8.93 -12.12
C VAL A 271 -13.67 -7.47 -11.79
N MET A 272 -14.60 -6.57 -12.01
CA MET A 272 -14.39 -5.13 -11.84
C MET A 272 -15.62 -4.45 -11.22
N ALA A 273 -15.39 -3.37 -10.49
CA ALA A 273 -16.45 -2.59 -9.82
C ALA A 273 -17.54 -2.06 -10.77
N THR A 274 -17.28 -1.99 -12.08
CA THR A 274 -18.30 -1.68 -13.10
C THR A 274 -19.40 -2.73 -13.18
N SER A 275 -19.10 -3.99 -12.85
CA SER A 275 -20.10 -5.05 -12.77
C SER A 275 -20.90 -4.99 -11.46
N PRO A 276 -22.24 -5.08 -11.50
CA PRO A 276 -23.06 -5.14 -10.29
C PRO A 276 -22.76 -6.31 -9.37
N VAL A 277 -22.10 -7.35 -9.86
CA VAL A 277 -21.62 -8.48 -9.05
C VAL A 277 -20.55 -8.04 -8.07
N TRP A 278 -19.74 -7.08 -8.46
CA TRP A 278 -18.57 -6.61 -7.71
C TRP A 278 -18.75 -5.20 -7.11
N ARG A 279 -19.95 -4.61 -7.21
CA ARG A 279 -20.33 -3.33 -6.60
C ARG A 279 -21.63 -3.50 -5.87
N LYS A 280 -21.58 -3.55 -4.52
CA LYS A 280 -22.72 -3.85 -3.67
C LYS A 280 -22.63 -3.18 -2.31
N SER A 281 -23.78 -3.03 -1.65
CA SER A 281 -23.81 -2.71 -0.23
C SER A 281 -23.27 -3.88 0.60
N LEU A 282 -22.87 -3.60 1.84
CA LEU A 282 -22.32 -4.61 2.74
C LEU A 282 -23.32 -5.76 2.99
N SER A 283 -24.62 -5.43 3.16
CA SER A 283 -25.67 -6.44 3.34
C SER A 283 -25.93 -7.27 2.09
N GLU A 284 -25.86 -6.66 0.90
CA GLU A 284 -25.97 -7.36 -0.38
C GLU A 284 -24.76 -8.28 -0.60
N TRP A 285 -23.54 -7.85 -0.25
CA TRP A 285 -22.35 -8.69 -0.27
C TRP A 285 -22.52 -9.91 0.61
N LYS A 286 -22.92 -9.75 1.86
CA LYS A 286 -23.19 -10.85 2.79
C LYS A 286 -24.22 -11.84 2.24
N THR A 287 -25.27 -11.33 1.60
CA THR A 287 -26.33 -12.16 1.00
C THR A 287 -25.80 -12.93 -0.21
N GLN A 288 -25.06 -12.27 -1.10
CA GLN A 288 -24.45 -12.89 -2.29
C GLN A 288 -23.46 -13.99 -1.91
N MET A 289 -22.58 -13.74 -0.94
CA MET A 289 -21.63 -14.75 -0.46
C MET A 289 -22.33 -16.00 0.08
N ARG A 290 -23.39 -15.80 0.90
CA ARG A 290 -24.19 -16.93 1.38
C ARG A 290 -24.81 -17.73 0.23
N GLN A 291 -25.29 -17.06 -0.80
CA GLN A 291 -25.85 -17.71 -1.98
C GLN A 291 -24.79 -18.52 -2.75
N TRP A 292 -23.59 -17.97 -2.92
CA TRP A 292 -22.49 -18.65 -3.60
C TRP A 292 -22.08 -19.94 -2.87
N VAL A 293 -21.96 -19.88 -1.55
CA VAL A 293 -21.64 -21.04 -0.72
C VAL A 293 -22.73 -22.12 -0.79
N LEU A 294 -24.01 -21.72 -0.82
CA LEU A 294 -25.13 -22.65 -0.82
C LEU A 294 -25.34 -23.32 -2.18
N ARG A 295 -25.21 -22.60 -3.29
CA ARG A 295 -25.54 -23.13 -4.62
C ARG A 295 -24.45 -23.97 -5.25
N ARG A 296 -23.18 -23.78 -4.88
CA ARG A 296 -22.00 -24.55 -5.34
C ARG A 296 -21.90 -24.70 -6.86
N GLU A 297 -22.41 -23.74 -7.62
CA GLU A 297 -22.25 -23.70 -9.06
C GLU A 297 -20.80 -23.35 -9.44
N PRO A 298 -20.24 -23.85 -10.55
CA PRO A 298 -18.85 -23.61 -10.93
C PRO A 298 -18.46 -22.14 -10.95
N MET A 299 -19.35 -21.27 -11.46
CA MET A 299 -19.11 -19.82 -11.50
C MET A 299 -19.11 -19.21 -10.09
N HIS A 300 -19.95 -19.69 -9.18
CA HIS A 300 -19.98 -19.23 -7.79
C HIS A 300 -18.73 -19.63 -7.03
N LEU A 301 -18.23 -20.83 -7.29
CA LEU A 301 -16.96 -21.30 -6.69
C LEU A 301 -15.79 -20.44 -7.18
N LEU A 302 -15.71 -20.17 -8.48
CA LEU A 302 -14.68 -19.30 -9.05
C LEU A 302 -14.74 -17.87 -8.46
N ASN A 303 -15.93 -17.29 -8.37
CA ASN A 303 -16.12 -15.95 -7.80
C ASN A 303 -15.75 -15.92 -6.31
N THR A 304 -16.06 -17.00 -5.57
CA THR A 304 -15.70 -17.11 -4.16
C THR A 304 -14.17 -17.21 -3.99
N ASP A 305 -13.50 -17.99 -4.84
CA ASP A 305 -12.05 -18.14 -4.84
C ASP A 305 -11.35 -16.81 -5.07
N VAL A 306 -11.78 -16.06 -6.09
CA VAL A 306 -11.25 -14.72 -6.37
C VAL A 306 -11.50 -13.76 -5.20
N MET A 307 -12.65 -13.85 -4.53
CA MET A 307 -13.04 -12.94 -3.46
C MET A 307 -12.36 -13.24 -2.12
N ILE A 308 -12.05 -14.49 -1.81
CA ILE A 308 -11.36 -14.85 -0.56
C ILE A 308 -10.03 -14.12 -0.46
N ASP A 309 -9.37 -13.92 -1.58
CA ASP A 309 -8.10 -13.23 -1.70
C ASP A 309 -8.32 -11.71 -1.88
N MET A 310 -8.98 -11.05 -0.94
CA MET A 310 -9.23 -9.62 -1.00
C MET A 310 -8.32 -8.82 -0.08
N ALA A 311 -7.91 -7.65 -0.55
CA ALA A 311 -7.20 -6.66 0.25
C ALA A 311 -7.84 -5.27 0.08
N HIS A 312 -7.96 -4.54 1.20
CA HIS A 312 -8.40 -3.15 1.20
C HIS A 312 -7.33 -2.25 0.58
N VAL A 313 -7.76 -1.28 -0.20
CA VAL A 313 -6.85 -0.35 -0.88
C VAL A 313 -7.09 1.10 -0.49
N GLU A 314 -8.35 1.56 -0.52
CA GLU A 314 -8.71 2.96 -0.24
C GLU A 314 -10.17 3.04 0.21
N GLY A 315 -10.51 4.08 0.98
CA GLY A 315 -11.83 4.34 1.50
C GLY A 315 -11.93 4.06 3.00
N ASP A 316 -13.16 4.16 3.53
CA ASP A 316 -13.44 3.96 4.95
C ASP A 316 -13.54 2.45 5.25
N CYS A 317 -12.80 1.97 6.26
CA CYS A 317 -12.84 0.59 6.74
C CYS A 317 -13.62 0.47 8.03
#